data_30d435fdbc464d5b89b9b56d8be37064
#
_entry.id   30d435fdbc464d5b89b9b56d8be37064
#
_cell.length_a   1.000
_cell.length_b   1.000
_cell.length_c   1.000
_cell.angle_alpha   90.00
_cell.angle_beta   90.00
_cell.angle_gamma   90.00
#
_symmetry.space_group_name_H-M   'P 1'
#
loop_
_entity.id
_entity.type
_entity.pdbx_description
1 polymer ?
#
loop_
_entity_poly.entity_id
_entity_poly.type
_entity_poly.pdbx_seq_one_letter_code
_entity_poly.pdbx_strand_id
1 'polypeptide(L)'
;MEVSPSLKNQDKPYRSVSPVKKIFAVIFIGSLSLNGYLLYFKSDKLAAQPKIPVPTQVAESATVQENPASALKPNTAHQAAVTQASLPAPVSLNGKEVHFLRLKIENSLNYSVCKSLPGKDCDKMSAYVSRVLAWFLDMKKSMRNGDSLGMVYEVLPTEDRFKILKLTYTSGYSNKTYEVNFYKGRDMKYGAYYNSDGVEIAPRIEDNQAPIRDYIEITSLPGEFREGKVHGHSGTDFKADVGTPVYATFGGTVTRVNWNFKMNGDCVEIEHPQTGVKTLYLHLSKVLVKAGTEVKQGQQIAESGNTGRSFAPHLHYEIQGLETKKAIHSPFKSKYHQVYYRNIPGDDKADYEKTVGLYDSLLQKS
;
A
#
# COMPACT_ATOMS: atom_id res chain seq x y z
N MET A 1 51.46 -22.76 -56.63
CA MET A 1 52.58 -22.93 -55.67
C MET A 1 51.97 -22.83 -54.31
N GLU A 2 51.80 -23.98 -53.78
CA GLU A 2 52.34 -24.58 -52.55
C GLU A 2 51.57 -24.13 -51.32
N VAL A 3 51.03 -24.87 -50.53
CA VAL A 3 51.00 -26.23 -49.99
C VAL A 3 50.43 -26.08 -48.56
N SER A 4 49.41 -26.82 -48.27
CA SER A 4 48.97 -27.05 -46.85
C SER A 4 50.03 -27.79 -46.03
N PRO A 5 50.00 -27.68 -44.73
CA PRO A 5 49.81 -28.88 -43.96
C PRO A 5 48.99 -28.78 -42.67
N SER A 6 48.20 -29.81 -42.50
CA SER A 6 48.29 -30.80 -41.40
C SER A 6 47.61 -30.48 -40.06
N LEU A 7 46.59 -31.25 -39.83
CA LEU A 7 45.93 -31.61 -38.54
C LEU A 7 46.94 -31.97 -37.43
N LYS A 8 46.74 -31.38 -36.24
CA LYS A 8 47.16 -32.01 -34.98
C LYS A 8 46.02 -31.98 -33.97
N ASN A 9 45.57 -33.15 -33.63
CA ASN A 9 44.79 -33.48 -32.43
C ASN A 9 45.51 -32.90 -31.20
N GLN A 10 44.77 -32.17 -30.34
CA GLN A 10 45.20 -31.91 -28.99
C GLN A 10 44.07 -32.19 -28.01
N ASP A 11 44.33 -33.13 -27.15
CA ASP A 11 43.51 -33.62 -26.06
C ASP A 11 43.08 -32.47 -25.12
N LYS A 12 41.78 -32.43 -24.82
CA LYS A 12 41.25 -31.56 -23.79
C LYS A 12 41.52 -32.15 -22.40
N PRO A 13 42.15 -31.42 -21.47
CA PRO A 13 42.32 -31.92 -20.11
C PRO A 13 41.00 -31.91 -19.36
N TYR A 14 40.75 -33.02 -18.66
CA TYR A 14 39.66 -33.22 -17.71
C TYR A 14 39.72 -32.17 -16.58
N ARG A 15 38.75 -31.21 -16.53
CA ARG A 15 38.65 -30.27 -15.45
C ARG A 15 38.08 -30.96 -14.21
N SER A 16 38.89 -31.20 -13.19
CA SER A 16 38.47 -31.62 -11.87
C SER A 16 37.59 -30.55 -11.21
N VAL A 17 36.41 -30.94 -10.79
CA VAL A 17 35.50 -30.06 -10.01
C VAL A 17 36.12 -29.82 -8.65
N SER A 18 36.27 -28.55 -8.25
CA SER A 18 36.88 -28.16 -6.97
C SER A 18 36.10 -28.74 -5.78
N PRO A 19 36.78 -29.10 -4.66
CA PRO A 19 36.15 -29.67 -3.49
C PRO A 19 35.05 -28.81 -2.87
N VAL A 20 35.12 -27.48 -3.03
CA VAL A 20 34.11 -26.52 -2.57
C VAL A 20 32.74 -26.75 -3.23
N LYS A 21 32.70 -27.06 -4.53
CA LYS A 21 31.41 -27.34 -5.21
C LYS A 21 30.75 -28.63 -4.73
N LYS A 22 31.53 -29.63 -4.29
CA LYS A 22 30.99 -30.89 -3.72
C LYS A 22 30.39 -30.66 -2.34
N ILE A 23 30.97 -29.76 -1.51
CA ILE A 23 30.43 -29.41 -0.18
C ILE A 23 29.08 -28.68 -0.32
N PHE A 24 28.95 -27.75 -1.27
CA PHE A 24 27.66 -27.07 -1.50
C PHE A 24 26.57 -28.01 -2.01
N ALA A 25 26.89 -28.99 -2.85
CA ALA A 25 25.93 -29.98 -3.33
C ALA A 25 25.41 -30.87 -2.18
N VAL A 26 26.28 -31.29 -1.25
CA VAL A 26 25.88 -32.12 -0.10
C VAL A 26 25.02 -31.34 0.89
N ILE A 27 25.31 -30.06 1.14
CA ILE A 27 24.51 -29.19 2.01
C ILE A 27 23.11 -28.95 1.40
N PHE A 28 23.01 -28.75 0.08
CA PHE A 28 21.75 -28.53 -0.60
C PHE A 28 20.84 -29.76 -0.60
N ILE A 29 21.40 -30.97 -0.78
CA ILE A 29 20.66 -32.22 -0.71
C ILE A 29 20.21 -32.52 0.73
N GLY A 30 21.02 -32.21 1.73
CA GLY A 30 20.65 -32.34 3.14
C GLY A 30 19.50 -31.42 3.55
N SER A 31 19.49 -30.18 3.05
CA SER A 31 18.41 -29.21 3.30
C SER A 31 17.07 -29.63 2.69
N LEU A 32 17.07 -30.21 1.48
CA LEU A 32 15.86 -30.74 0.85
C LEU A 32 15.28 -31.94 1.60
N SER A 33 16.13 -32.83 2.12
CA SER A 33 15.72 -34.00 2.91
C SER A 33 15.09 -33.60 4.24
N LEU A 34 15.65 -32.60 4.93
CA LEU A 34 15.13 -32.10 6.20
C LEU A 34 13.77 -31.39 6.03
N ASN A 35 13.61 -30.60 4.95
CA ASN A 35 12.34 -29.93 4.66
C ASN A 35 11.26 -30.94 4.25
N GLY A 36 11.59 -31.99 3.50
CA GLY A 36 10.67 -33.08 3.16
C GLY A 36 10.24 -33.87 4.40
N TYR A 37 11.17 -34.15 5.31
CA TYR A 37 10.89 -34.82 6.58
C TYR A 37 9.96 -33.99 7.49
N LEU A 38 10.20 -32.68 7.61
CA LEU A 38 9.37 -31.78 8.42
C LEU A 38 7.95 -31.62 7.84
N LEU A 39 7.79 -31.65 6.52
CA LEU A 39 6.48 -31.60 5.86
C LEU A 39 5.72 -32.91 6.03
N TYR A 40 6.38 -34.07 5.96
CA TYR A 40 5.77 -35.38 6.17
C TYR A 40 5.24 -35.55 7.60
N PHE A 41 6.02 -35.21 8.63
CA PHE A 41 5.58 -35.29 10.02
C PHE A 41 4.51 -34.24 10.42
N LYS A 42 4.39 -33.13 9.66
CA LYS A 42 3.35 -32.13 9.92
C LYS A 42 1.98 -32.55 9.36
N SER A 43 1.94 -33.41 8.33
CA SER A 43 0.69 -33.90 7.74
C SER A 43 0.02 -34.96 8.63
N ASP A 44 0.77 -35.78 9.35
CA ASP A 44 0.20 -36.85 10.20
C ASP A 44 -0.43 -36.34 11.51
N LYS A 45 -0.08 -35.12 11.97
CA LYS A 45 -0.70 -34.51 13.16
C LYS A 45 -2.01 -33.78 12.89
N LEU A 46 -2.40 -33.55 11.63
CA LEU A 46 -3.68 -32.90 11.25
C LEU A 46 -4.84 -33.89 11.04
N ALA A 47 -4.58 -35.19 11.11
CA ALA A 47 -5.60 -36.23 10.84
C ALA A 47 -6.37 -36.75 12.06
N ALA A 48 -6.12 -36.24 13.27
CA ALA A 48 -6.77 -36.71 14.49
C ALA A 48 -7.37 -35.57 15.32
N GLN A 49 -8.45 -34.97 14.83
CA GLN A 49 -9.38 -34.23 15.66
C GLN A 49 -10.75 -34.91 15.64
N PRO A 50 -11.36 -35.20 16.80
CA PRO A 50 -12.68 -35.85 16.87
C PRO A 50 -13.77 -34.86 16.44
N LYS A 51 -14.67 -35.35 15.58
CA LYS A 51 -15.88 -34.62 15.16
C LYS A 51 -16.82 -34.42 16.36
N ILE A 52 -17.08 -33.18 16.69
CA ILE A 52 -18.12 -32.79 17.64
C ILE A 52 -19.48 -32.93 16.91
N PRO A 53 -20.48 -33.65 17.47
CA PRO A 53 -21.79 -33.77 16.84
C PRO A 53 -22.58 -32.47 16.97
N VAL A 54 -23.24 -32.06 15.90
CA VAL A 54 -24.18 -30.93 15.83
C VAL A 54 -25.47 -31.36 16.51
N PRO A 55 -26.05 -30.61 17.46
CA PRO A 55 -27.36 -30.90 18.03
C PRO A 55 -28.46 -30.47 17.05
N THR A 56 -29.33 -31.41 16.74
CA THR A 56 -30.58 -31.22 16.02
C THR A 56 -31.59 -30.46 16.92
N GLN A 57 -32.16 -29.39 16.41
CA GLN A 57 -33.24 -28.67 17.06
C GLN A 57 -34.47 -29.57 17.16
N VAL A 58 -35.00 -29.69 18.37
CA VAL A 58 -36.40 -30.09 18.62
C VAL A 58 -37.02 -28.99 19.49
N ALA A 59 -38.07 -28.41 18.97
CA ALA A 59 -38.90 -27.45 19.67
C ALA A 59 -39.83 -28.22 20.64
N GLU A 60 -39.85 -27.82 21.90
CA GLU A 60 -41.03 -28.04 22.73
C GLU A 60 -41.12 -27.02 23.87
N SER A 61 -42.27 -26.46 24.01
CA SER A 61 -42.73 -25.48 24.97
C SER A 61 -42.92 -26.08 26.38
N ALA A 62 -42.42 -25.40 27.42
CA ALA A 62 -42.95 -25.59 28.76
C ALA A 62 -42.70 -24.38 29.66
N THR A 63 -43.76 -24.00 30.26
CA THR A 63 -44.15 -23.01 31.23
C THR A 63 -43.21 -22.68 32.38
N VAL A 64 -43.30 -21.39 32.74
CA VAL A 64 -42.79 -20.66 33.89
C VAL A 64 -43.07 -21.34 35.23
N GLN A 65 -42.09 -21.42 36.12
CA GLN A 65 -42.27 -21.32 37.57
C GLN A 65 -41.17 -20.43 38.17
N GLU A 66 -41.59 -19.33 38.78
CA GLU A 66 -40.79 -18.48 39.67
C GLU A 66 -40.53 -19.19 41.00
N ASN A 67 -39.32 -18.99 41.52
CA ASN A 67 -39.14 -19.01 42.98
C ASN A 67 -37.99 -18.06 43.40
N PRO A 68 -38.09 -17.39 44.55
CA PRO A 68 -37.43 -16.11 44.82
C PRO A 68 -36.19 -16.19 45.72
N ALA A 69 -35.40 -15.11 45.60
CA ALA A 69 -34.55 -14.53 46.63
C ALA A 69 -33.25 -15.26 47.04
N SER A 70 -32.15 -14.74 46.54
CA SER A 70 -30.97 -14.53 47.40
C SER A 70 -30.27 -13.23 46.95
N ALA A 71 -30.37 -12.19 47.76
CA ALA A 71 -29.78 -10.88 47.58
C ALA A 71 -28.26 -10.98 47.78
N LEU A 72 -27.47 -10.84 46.68
CA LEU A 72 -26.08 -10.49 46.76
C LEU A 72 -25.92 -9.01 46.40
N LYS A 73 -25.43 -8.24 47.36
CA LYS A 73 -25.11 -6.80 47.24
C LYS A 73 -24.19 -6.55 46.07
N PRO A 74 -24.41 -5.49 45.25
CA PRO A 74 -23.47 -5.09 44.22
C PRO A 74 -22.22 -4.51 44.87
N ASN A 75 -21.09 -5.11 44.56
CA ASN A 75 -19.79 -4.60 44.90
C ASN A 75 -19.54 -3.37 44.00
N THR A 76 -19.57 -2.19 44.62
CA THR A 76 -19.20 -0.93 43.98
C THR A 76 -17.69 -0.92 43.68
N ALA A 77 -17.30 -1.59 42.60
CA ALA A 77 -16.00 -1.40 42.00
C ALA A 77 -16.03 -0.03 41.28
N HIS A 78 -15.13 0.84 41.70
CA HIS A 78 -14.86 2.12 41.09
C HIS A 78 -14.76 1.99 39.56
N GLN A 79 -15.78 2.41 38.86
CA GLN A 79 -15.63 2.86 37.49
C GLN A 79 -14.84 4.19 37.57
N ALA A 80 -13.54 4.08 37.42
CA ALA A 80 -12.73 5.24 37.07
C ALA A 80 -13.29 5.77 35.75
N ALA A 81 -13.99 6.89 35.81
CA ALA A 81 -14.39 7.64 34.65
C ALA A 81 -13.12 7.97 33.87
N VAL A 82 -12.88 7.26 32.77
CA VAL A 82 -11.90 7.65 31.76
C VAL A 82 -12.46 8.97 31.21
N THR A 83 -11.92 10.08 31.68
CA THR A 83 -12.19 11.40 31.14
C THR A 83 -11.73 11.33 29.67
N GLN A 84 -12.65 11.13 28.74
CA GLN A 84 -12.40 11.33 27.33
C GLN A 84 -11.96 12.78 27.17
N ALA A 85 -10.70 12.98 26.82
CA ALA A 85 -10.23 14.29 26.40
C ALA A 85 -11.11 14.69 25.21
N SER A 86 -11.96 15.71 25.39
CA SER A 86 -12.77 16.24 24.30
C SER A 86 -11.82 16.74 23.22
N LEU A 87 -12.02 16.30 21.98
CA LEU A 87 -11.30 16.85 20.84
C LEU A 87 -11.50 18.38 20.83
N PRO A 88 -10.46 19.17 20.48
CA PRO A 88 -10.61 20.59 20.33
C PRO A 88 -11.75 20.94 19.37
N ALA A 89 -12.49 22.00 19.65
CA ALA A 89 -13.56 22.43 18.76
C ALA A 89 -13.01 22.73 17.35
N PRO A 90 -13.73 22.35 16.30
CA PRO A 90 -13.30 22.63 14.94
C PRO A 90 -13.27 24.14 14.68
N VAL A 91 -12.41 24.58 13.77
CA VAL A 91 -12.31 25.98 13.33
C VAL A 91 -12.62 26.12 11.85
N SER A 92 -13.15 27.28 11.46
CA SER A 92 -13.37 27.58 10.05
C SER A 92 -12.08 28.08 9.39
N LEU A 93 -11.67 27.43 8.32
CA LEU A 93 -10.57 27.85 7.44
C LEU A 93 -11.08 27.96 6.01
N ASN A 94 -11.09 29.16 5.44
CA ASN A 94 -11.58 29.41 4.08
C ASN A 94 -13.00 28.82 3.83
N GLY A 95 -13.89 28.93 4.83
CA GLY A 95 -15.26 28.42 4.76
C GLY A 95 -15.39 26.91 4.94
N LYS A 96 -14.31 26.20 5.26
CA LYS A 96 -14.30 24.76 5.55
C LYS A 96 -14.04 24.51 7.02
N GLU A 97 -14.66 23.47 7.54
CA GLU A 97 -14.45 23.01 8.91
C GLU A 97 -13.16 22.20 9.01
N VAL A 98 -12.28 22.61 9.90
CA VAL A 98 -10.97 22.02 10.13
C VAL A 98 -10.89 21.47 11.54
N HIS A 99 -10.46 20.23 11.65
CA HIS A 99 -10.35 19.46 12.88
C HIS A 99 -8.90 19.22 13.26
N PHE A 100 -8.68 18.89 14.53
CA PHE A 100 -7.37 18.67 15.11
C PHE A 100 -7.31 17.29 15.78
N LEU A 101 -6.15 16.67 15.73
CA LEU A 101 -5.87 15.45 16.49
C LEU A 101 -4.42 15.51 17.00
N ARG A 102 -4.27 15.32 18.31
CA ARG A 102 -2.97 15.12 18.97
C ARG A 102 -3.04 13.87 19.81
N LEU A 103 -2.06 13.01 19.65
CA LEU A 103 -1.97 11.77 20.42
C LEU A 103 -0.52 11.33 20.60
N LYS A 104 -0.31 10.47 21.59
CA LYS A 104 0.87 9.64 21.71
C LYS A 104 0.56 8.24 21.24
N ILE A 105 1.52 7.61 20.56
CA ILE A 105 1.39 6.24 20.12
C ILE A 105 1.42 5.31 21.33
N GLU A 106 0.38 4.50 21.46
CA GLU A 106 0.24 3.43 22.43
C GLU A 106 -0.11 2.14 21.65
N ASN A 107 0.59 1.04 21.87
CA ASN A 107 0.41 -0.24 21.21
C ASN A 107 0.54 -0.20 19.68
N SER A 108 -0.34 0.53 19.00
CA SER A 108 -0.32 0.73 17.55
C SER A 108 -0.92 2.08 17.15
N LEU A 109 -0.66 2.51 15.90
CA LEU A 109 -1.28 3.71 15.36
C LEU A 109 -2.81 3.59 15.36
N ASN A 110 -3.33 2.46 14.89
CA ASN A 110 -4.78 2.24 14.86
C ASN A 110 -5.41 2.33 16.25
N TYR A 111 -4.84 1.65 17.25
CA TYR A 111 -5.30 1.74 18.63
C TYR A 111 -5.31 3.18 19.13
N SER A 112 -4.24 3.93 18.91
CA SER A 112 -4.08 5.30 19.40
C SER A 112 -5.05 6.28 18.73
N VAL A 113 -5.23 6.14 17.42
CA VAL A 113 -6.20 6.95 16.66
C VAL A 113 -7.62 6.63 17.10
N CYS A 114 -8.00 5.34 17.24
CA CYS A 114 -9.35 4.95 17.63
C CYS A 114 -9.66 5.28 19.10
N LYS A 115 -8.66 5.32 19.97
CA LYS A 115 -8.82 5.82 21.35
C LYS A 115 -9.12 7.33 21.39
N SER A 116 -8.53 8.08 20.47
CA SER A 116 -8.65 9.56 20.42
C SER A 116 -9.81 10.03 19.54
N LEU A 117 -10.17 9.27 18.52
CA LEU A 117 -11.26 9.55 17.57
C LEU A 117 -12.23 8.36 17.58
N PRO A 118 -13.12 8.24 18.56
CA PRO A 118 -14.02 7.09 18.65
C PRO A 118 -15.04 7.09 17.50
N GLY A 119 -15.37 5.88 17.00
CA GLY A 119 -16.37 5.70 15.95
C GLY A 119 -15.82 4.98 14.72
N LYS A 120 -16.68 4.83 13.71
CA LYS A 120 -16.35 4.08 12.46
C LYS A 120 -15.24 4.71 11.61
N ASP A 121 -14.96 5.97 11.85
CA ASP A 121 -14.00 6.74 11.03
C ASP A 121 -12.56 6.59 11.49
N CYS A 122 -12.31 6.06 12.68
CA CYS A 122 -10.96 5.92 13.22
C CYS A 122 -10.08 4.97 12.39
N ASP A 123 -10.64 3.86 11.89
CA ASP A 123 -9.90 2.91 11.04
C ASP A 123 -9.50 3.55 9.71
N LYS A 124 -10.41 4.32 9.10
CA LYS A 124 -10.14 5.07 7.87
C LYS A 124 -9.03 6.11 8.08
N MET A 125 -9.12 6.88 9.17
CA MET A 125 -8.12 7.86 9.56
C MET A 125 -6.76 7.22 9.79
N SER A 126 -6.72 6.13 10.56
CA SER A 126 -5.49 5.37 10.83
C SER A 126 -4.85 4.85 9.55
N ALA A 127 -5.65 4.29 8.63
CA ALA A 127 -5.17 3.81 7.33
C ALA A 127 -4.61 4.97 6.48
N TYR A 128 -5.26 6.13 6.51
CA TYR A 128 -4.82 7.31 5.76
C TYR A 128 -3.51 7.89 6.32
N VAL A 129 -3.41 8.04 7.63
CA VAL A 129 -2.17 8.45 8.31
C VAL A 129 -1.04 7.45 8.05
N SER A 130 -1.30 6.15 8.15
CA SER A 130 -0.32 5.10 7.87
C SER A 130 0.27 5.23 6.46
N ARG A 131 -0.55 5.52 5.48
CA ARG A 131 -0.12 5.69 4.08
C ARG A 131 0.79 6.90 3.91
N VAL A 132 0.44 8.02 4.53
CA VAL A 132 1.29 9.24 4.51
C VAL A 132 2.64 8.96 5.17
N LEU A 133 2.64 8.30 6.34
CA LEU A 133 3.86 7.97 7.06
C LEU A 133 4.73 6.91 6.34
N ALA A 134 4.13 6.03 5.55
CA ALA A 134 4.85 4.95 4.85
C ALA A 134 5.87 5.44 3.80
N TRP A 135 5.81 6.71 3.40
CA TRP A 135 6.79 7.31 2.49
C TRP A 135 8.15 7.53 3.14
N PHE A 136 8.22 7.70 4.45
CA PHE A 136 9.47 7.96 5.19
C PHE A 136 9.70 7.03 6.39
N LEU A 137 8.73 6.21 6.78
CA LEU A 137 8.85 5.27 7.89
C LEU A 137 8.55 3.82 7.47
N ASP A 138 9.37 2.89 7.91
CA ASP A 138 8.95 1.49 8.03
C ASP A 138 8.13 1.36 9.33
N MET A 139 6.81 1.46 9.22
CA MET A 139 5.88 1.49 10.34
C MET A 139 6.08 0.34 11.32
N LYS A 140 6.40 -0.87 10.81
CA LYS A 140 6.60 -2.06 11.65
C LYS A 140 7.89 -1.98 12.47
N LYS A 141 8.94 -1.36 11.92
CA LYS A 141 10.26 -1.31 12.54
C LYS A 141 10.52 -0.03 13.31
N SER A 142 9.88 1.08 12.93
CA SER A 142 10.26 2.41 13.40
C SER A 142 9.30 3.01 14.41
N MET A 143 8.02 2.63 14.41
CA MET A 143 7.03 3.17 15.34
C MET A 143 7.23 2.63 16.76
N ARG A 144 7.16 3.50 17.76
CA ARG A 144 7.34 3.16 19.17
C ARG A 144 6.24 3.76 20.04
N ASN A 145 5.97 3.09 21.16
CA ASN A 145 5.16 3.69 22.22
C ASN A 145 5.83 4.98 22.71
N GLY A 146 5.02 6.02 22.88
CA GLY A 146 5.50 7.35 23.26
C GLY A 146 5.81 8.29 22.08
N ASP A 147 5.91 7.79 20.84
CA ASP A 147 5.97 8.65 19.67
C ASP A 147 4.76 9.60 19.65
N SER A 148 4.94 10.81 19.14
CA SER A 148 3.88 11.83 19.11
C SER A 148 3.39 12.04 17.69
N LEU A 149 2.07 12.16 17.54
CA LEU A 149 1.42 12.52 16.28
C LEU A 149 0.53 13.73 16.50
N GLY A 150 0.66 14.72 15.63
CA GLY A 150 -0.23 15.86 15.55
C GLY A 150 -0.72 16.05 14.13
N MET A 151 -1.99 16.40 13.93
CA MET A 151 -2.50 16.70 12.60
C MET A 151 -3.64 17.71 12.62
N VAL A 152 -3.75 18.38 11.47
CA VAL A 152 -4.86 19.26 11.07
C VAL A 152 -5.50 18.61 9.85
N TYR A 153 -6.83 18.43 9.85
CA TYR A 153 -7.51 17.75 8.77
C TYR A 153 -8.91 18.31 8.49
N GLU A 154 -9.36 18.16 7.24
CA GLU A 154 -10.73 18.38 6.79
C GLU A 154 -11.48 17.04 6.71
N VAL A 155 -12.76 17.04 7.05
CA VAL A 155 -13.68 15.93 6.71
C VAL A 155 -14.28 16.22 5.34
N LEU A 156 -14.28 15.22 4.46
CA LEU A 156 -14.86 15.26 3.12
C LEU A 156 -16.11 14.35 3.06
N PRO A 157 -17.28 14.84 3.49
CA PRO A 157 -18.47 13.98 3.68
C PRO A 157 -18.94 13.31 2.38
N THR A 158 -18.85 14.02 1.25
CA THR A 158 -19.27 13.51 -0.07
C THR A 158 -18.37 12.39 -0.59
N GLU A 159 -17.13 12.31 -0.10
CA GLU A 159 -16.15 11.29 -0.47
C GLU A 159 -15.97 10.23 0.62
N ASP A 160 -16.68 10.36 1.74
CA ASP A 160 -16.56 9.50 2.93
C ASP A 160 -15.10 9.30 3.38
N ARG A 161 -14.34 10.39 3.41
CA ARG A 161 -12.90 10.38 3.75
C ARG A 161 -12.42 11.68 4.40
N PHE A 162 -11.15 11.70 4.75
CA PHE A 162 -10.42 12.82 5.33
C PHE A 162 -9.40 13.36 4.34
N LYS A 163 -9.04 14.63 4.52
CA LYS A 163 -7.91 15.26 3.88
C LYS A 163 -7.00 15.85 4.96
N ILE A 164 -5.81 15.29 5.10
CA ILE A 164 -4.80 15.84 6.00
C ILE A 164 -4.30 17.15 5.40
N LEU A 165 -4.33 18.23 6.17
CA LEU A 165 -3.75 19.52 5.80
C LEU A 165 -2.30 19.63 6.29
N LYS A 166 -2.07 19.24 7.55
CA LYS A 166 -0.76 19.09 8.16
C LYS A 166 -0.70 17.83 9.01
N LEU A 167 0.45 17.18 8.98
CA LEU A 167 0.77 16.07 9.88
C LEU A 167 2.20 16.28 10.41
N THR A 168 2.36 16.11 11.72
CA THR A 168 3.66 16.02 12.38
C THR A 168 3.78 14.68 13.09
N TYR A 169 4.92 14.03 12.93
CA TYR A 169 5.20 12.77 13.62
C TYR A 169 6.61 12.82 14.20
N THR A 170 6.71 12.76 15.53
CA THR A 170 7.99 12.73 16.25
C THR A 170 8.29 11.30 16.66
N SER A 171 9.34 10.73 16.06
CA SER A 171 9.78 9.38 16.27
C SER A 171 10.89 9.29 17.32
N GLY A 172 10.66 8.55 18.39
CA GLY A 172 11.69 8.22 19.38
C GLY A 172 12.77 7.28 18.83
N TYR A 173 12.42 6.47 17.81
CA TYR A 173 13.38 5.55 17.17
C TYR A 173 14.46 6.29 16.36
N SER A 174 14.06 7.27 15.55
CA SER A 174 14.98 8.04 14.69
C SER A 174 15.43 9.35 15.31
N ASN A 175 14.82 9.74 16.45
CA ASN A 175 14.99 11.05 17.10
C ASN A 175 14.77 12.21 16.13
N LYS A 176 13.72 12.08 15.28
CA LYS A 176 13.36 13.08 14.25
C LYS A 176 11.88 13.39 14.30
N THR A 177 11.55 14.63 13.95
CA THR A 177 10.18 15.03 13.61
C THR A 177 10.05 15.08 12.10
N TYR A 178 9.04 14.38 11.60
CA TYR A 178 8.64 14.39 10.19
C TYR A 178 7.43 15.32 10.07
N GLU A 179 7.48 16.18 9.08
CA GLU A 179 6.41 17.14 8.80
C GLU A 179 5.88 16.94 7.38
N VAL A 180 4.57 17.02 7.26
CA VAL A 180 3.86 16.87 5.99
C VAL A 180 2.81 17.96 5.89
N ASN A 181 2.81 18.70 4.79
CA ASN A 181 1.89 19.79 4.52
C ASN A 181 1.21 19.55 3.17
N PHE A 182 -0.12 19.63 3.13
CA PHE A 182 -0.85 19.61 1.88
C PHE A 182 -0.78 20.98 1.22
N TYR A 183 -0.44 20.99 -0.07
CA TYR A 183 -0.44 22.21 -0.87
C TYR A 183 -0.89 21.94 -2.29
N LYS A 184 -1.61 22.89 -2.89
CA LYS A 184 -1.99 22.91 -4.29
C LYS A 184 -1.53 24.22 -4.89
N GLY A 185 -0.48 24.19 -5.70
CA GLY A 185 0.02 25.33 -6.46
C GLY A 185 -0.98 25.79 -7.54
N ARG A 186 -0.77 26.99 -8.08
CA ARG A 186 -1.66 27.62 -9.03
C ARG A 186 -1.86 26.81 -10.31
N ASP A 187 -0.76 26.28 -10.84
CA ASP A 187 -0.79 25.52 -12.12
C ASP A 187 -0.92 24.00 -11.91
N MET A 188 -1.16 23.55 -10.68
CA MET A 188 -1.34 22.15 -10.37
C MET A 188 -2.81 21.74 -10.52
N LYS A 189 -3.07 20.70 -11.30
CA LYS A 189 -4.41 20.10 -11.40
C LYS A 189 -4.87 19.60 -10.02
N TYR A 190 -4.00 18.91 -9.31
CA TYR A 190 -4.22 18.37 -7.96
C TYR A 190 -3.13 18.82 -7.00
N GLY A 191 -3.49 18.96 -5.72
CA GLY A 191 -2.53 19.18 -4.65
C GLY A 191 -1.75 17.93 -4.30
N ALA A 192 -0.67 18.09 -3.54
CA ALA A 192 0.15 17.00 -3.05
C ALA A 192 0.66 17.29 -1.64
N TYR A 193 1.37 16.32 -1.06
CA TYR A 193 1.99 16.45 0.25
C TYR A 193 3.47 16.78 0.12
N TYR A 194 3.89 17.80 0.85
CA TYR A 194 5.27 18.31 0.84
C TYR A 194 5.84 18.34 2.26
N ASN A 195 7.15 18.13 2.39
CA ASN A 195 7.86 18.37 3.64
C ASN A 195 8.08 19.89 3.86
N SER A 196 8.67 20.27 5.01
CA SER A 196 8.98 21.67 5.33
C SER A 196 9.86 22.38 4.29
N ASP A 197 10.71 21.64 3.58
CA ASP A 197 11.59 22.19 2.54
C ASP A 197 10.88 22.41 1.19
N GLY A 198 9.60 22.04 1.08
CA GLY A 198 8.82 22.12 -0.15
C GLY A 198 9.10 20.99 -1.14
N VAL A 199 9.64 19.87 -0.66
CA VAL A 199 9.84 18.65 -1.47
C VAL A 199 8.65 17.71 -1.28
N GLU A 200 8.08 17.21 -2.38
CA GLU A 200 6.96 16.24 -2.33
C GLU A 200 7.41 14.97 -1.61
N ILE A 201 6.62 14.48 -0.66
CA ILE A 201 7.00 13.32 0.16
C ILE A 201 6.92 12.00 -0.60
N ALA A 202 6.01 11.90 -1.57
CA ALA A 202 5.87 10.74 -2.44
C ALA A 202 6.70 10.96 -3.71
N PRO A 203 7.60 10.04 -4.08
CA PRO A 203 8.29 10.13 -5.36
C PRO A 203 7.29 9.97 -6.52
N ARG A 204 7.60 10.59 -7.65
CA ARG A 204 6.90 10.42 -8.92
C ARG A 204 7.72 9.59 -9.87
N ILE A 205 7.03 8.86 -10.74
CA ILE A 205 7.68 8.15 -11.85
C ILE A 205 7.88 9.16 -12.98
N GLU A 206 9.05 9.14 -13.64
CA GLU A 206 9.32 9.99 -14.81
C GLU A 206 8.22 9.81 -15.86
N ASP A 207 7.78 10.91 -16.49
CA ASP A 207 6.62 10.97 -17.38
C ASP A 207 6.67 9.98 -18.54
N ASN A 208 7.87 9.68 -19.04
CA ASN A 208 8.05 8.71 -20.10
C ASN A 208 7.85 7.25 -19.65
N GLN A 209 7.83 6.98 -18.34
CA GLN A 209 7.60 5.67 -17.72
C GLN A 209 6.34 5.64 -16.84
N ALA A 210 5.71 6.78 -16.56
CA ALA A 210 4.55 6.85 -15.69
C ALA A 210 3.36 6.12 -16.33
N PRO A 211 2.74 5.13 -15.62
CA PRO A 211 1.53 4.47 -16.12
C PRO A 211 0.34 5.44 -16.20
N ILE A 212 0.35 6.45 -15.36
CA ILE A 212 -0.60 7.56 -15.35
C ILE A 212 0.13 8.81 -14.85
N ARG A 213 -0.05 9.95 -15.50
CA ARG A 213 0.67 11.20 -15.18
C ARG A 213 -0.14 12.10 -14.26
N ASP A 214 -1.43 12.21 -14.55
CA ASP A 214 -2.39 13.03 -13.82
C ASP A 214 -3.19 12.16 -12.84
N TYR A 215 -2.80 12.12 -11.58
CA TYR A 215 -3.51 11.41 -10.52
C TYR A 215 -3.66 12.30 -9.28
N ILE A 216 -4.72 12.07 -8.53
CA ILE A 216 -5.05 12.85 -7.32
C ILE A 216 -4.08 12.48 -6.20
N GLU A 217 -3.94 11.18 -5.96
CA GLU A 217 -3.07 10.62 -4.92
C GLU A 217 -2.83 9.12 -5.14
N ILE A 218 -1.83 8.57 -4.46
CA ILE A 218 -1.61 7.13 -4.37
C ILE A 218 -2.40 6.62 -3.17
N THR A 219 -3.44 5.83 -3.42
CA THR A 219 -4.37 5.37 -2.39
C THR A 219 -4.01 4.01 -1.80
N SER A 220 -3.14 3.23 -2.45
CA SER A 220 -2.67 1.96 -1.93
C SER A 220 -1.35 1.55 -2.56
N LEU A 221 -0.50 0.90 -1.76
CA LEU A 221 0.80 0.40 -2.18
C LEU A 221 0.84 -1.13 -2.16
N PRO A 222 1.74 -1.77 -2.93
CA PRO A 222 1.93 -3.21 -2.88
C PRO A 222 2.28 -3.70 -1.47
N GLY A 223 1.67 -4.81 -1.07
CA GLY A 223 1.87 -5.41 0.25
C GLY A 223 1.01 -4.82 1.37
N GLU A 224 0.23 -3.78 1.13
CA GLU A 224 -0.75 -3.30 2.11
C GLU A 224 -1.77 -4.38 2.43
N PHE A 225 -2.12 -4.48 3.73
CA PHE A 225 -3.07 -5.48 4.19
C PHE A 225 -4.42 -5.34 3.49
N ARG A 226 -4.94 -6.47 3.05
CA ARG A 226 -6.29 -6.61 2.49
C ARG A 226 -6.94 -7.83 3.14
N GLU A 227 -8.09 -7.64 3.74
CA GLU A 227 -8.84 -8.74 4.34
C GLU A 227 -9.08 -9.87 3.32
N GLY A 228 -8.84 -11.11 3.73
CA GLY A 228 -8.96 -12.29 2.87
C GLY A 228 -7.84 -12.47 1.84
N LYS A 229 -6.78 -11.64 1.83
CA LYS A 229 -5.62 -11.80 0.95
C LYS A 229 -4.34 -12.08 1.73
N VAL A 230 -3.75 -13.26 1.53
CA VAL A 230 -2.51 -13.69 2.21
C VAL A 230 -1.31 -12.79 1.89
N HIS A 231 -1.25 -12.26 0.67
CA HIS A 231 -0.11 -11.48 0.18
C HIS A 231 -0.36 -9.97 0.16
N GLY A 232 -1.51 -9.52 0.70
CA GLY A 232 -1.89 -8.12 0.67
C GLY A 232 -2.25 -7.60 -0.73
N HIS A 233 -2.12 -6.31 -0.96
CA HIS A 233 -2.38 -5.64 -2.22
C HIS A 233 -1.30 -5.97 -3.26
N SER A 234 -1.70 -6.33 -4.49
CA SER A 234 -0.76 -6.79 -5.53
C SER A 234 -0.12 -5.67 -6.34
N GLY A 235 -0.69 -4.46 -6.29
CA GLY A 235 -0.25 -3.34 -7.12
C GLY A 235 -0.24 -2.01 -6.39
N THR A 236 -0.12 -0.95 -7.18
CA THR A 236 -0.26 0.44 -6.75
C THR A 236 -1.56 1.00 -7.30
N ASP A 237 -2.37 1.58 -6.42
CA ASP A 237 -3.61 2.25 -6.81
C ASP A 237 -3.37 3.78 -6.93
N PHE A 238 -3.48 4.29 -8.14
CA PHE A 238 -3.45 5.71 -8.44
C PHE A 238 -4.87 6.23 -8.56
N LYS A 239 -5.36 7.00 -7.59
CA LYS A 239 -6.67 7.65 -7.65
C LYS A 239 -6.65 8.69 -8.75
N ALA A 240 -7.54 8.55 -9.73
CA ALA A 240 -7.65 9.45 -10.87
C ALA A 240 -9.11 9.50 -11.35
N ASP A 241 -9.47 10.58 -12.01
CA ASP A 241 -10.78 10.71 -12.62
C ASP A 241 -10.95 9.66 -13.75
N VAL A 242 -12.19 9.20 -13.96
CA VAL A 242 -12.52 8.33 -15.10
C VAL A 242 -12.15 9.04 -16.40
N GLY A 243 -11.49 8.32 -17.31
CA GLY A 243 -11.05 8.86 -18.59
C GLY A 243 -9.65 9.48 -18.58
N THR A 244 -8.92 9.45 -17.43
CA THR A 244 -7.54 9.93 -17.40
C THR A 244 -6.65 9.01 -18.23
N PRO A 245 -5.79 9.54 -19.12
CA PRO A 245 -4.95 8.74 -20.01
C PRO A 245 -3.99 7.79 -19.24
N VAL A 246 -3.93 6.55 -19.69
CA VAL A 246 -3.03 5.50 -19.18
C VAL A 246 -2.04 5.11 -20.26
N TYR A 247 -0.76 4.96 -19.87
CA TYR A 247 0.36 4.81 -20.78
C TYR A 247 1.14 3.51 -20.53
N ALA A 248 1.71 2.94 -21.60
CA ALA A 248 2.63 1.82 -21.49
C ALA A 248 3.93 2.27 -20.81
N THR A 249 4.25 1.68 -19.67
CA THR A 249 5.42 2.02 -18.85
C THR A 249 6.73 1.70 -19.57
N PHE A 250 6.75 0.62 -20.35
CA PHE A 250 7.90 0.20 -21.17
C PHE A 250 7.42 -0.22 -22.55
N GLY A 251 8.34 -0.30 -23.53
CA GLY A 251 8.06 -0.91 -24.82
C GLY A 251 7.85 -2.41 -24.69
N GLY A 252 6.92 -2.98 -25.47
CA GLY A 252 6.60 -4.38 -25.40
C GLY A 252 5.40 -4.80 -26.22
N THR A 253 4.89 -6.00 -25.97
CA THR A 253 3.76 -6.60 -26.69
C THR A 253 2.58 -6.78 -25.75
N VAL A 254 1.41 -6.32 -26.16
CA VAL A 254 0.14 -6.57 -25.44
C VAL A 254 -0.17 -8.05 -25.51
N THR A 255 -0.14 -8.76 -24.39
CA THR A 255 -0.40 -10.23 -24.37
C THR A 255 -1.87 -10.56 -24.25
N ARG A 256 -2.62 -9.74 -23.50
CA ARG A 256 -4.08 -9.91 -23.37
C ARG A 256 -4.77 -8.63 -22.92
N VAL A 257 -6.08 -8.57 -23.20
CA VAL A 257 -6.98 -7.50 -22.80
C VAL A 257 -8.27 -8.09 -22.23
N ASN A 258 -8.92 -7.38 -21.32
CA ASN A 258 -10.27 -7.66 -20.80
C ASN A 258 -10.50 -9.11 -20.32
N TRP A 259 -9.59 -9.62 -19.50
CA TRP A 259 -9.76 -10.95 -18.87
C TRP A 259 -10.27 -10.79 -17.42
N ASN A 260 -11.07 -11.78 -16.96
CA ASN A 260 -11.65 -11.79 -15.61
C ASN A 260 -12.35 -10.48 -15.25
N PHE A 261 -13.23 -10.02 -16.16
CA PHE A 261 -13.91 -8.71 -16.06
C PHE A 261 -14.54 -8.45 -14.69
N LYS A 262 -15.14 -9.46 -14.06
CA LYS A 262 -15.76 -9.32 -12.73
C LYS A 262 -14.79 -8.80 -11.67
N MET A 263 -13.51 -9.17 -11.76
CA MET A 263 -12.47 -8.76 -10.81
C MET A 263 -11.65 -7.59 -11.34
N ASN A 264 -11.16 -7.70 -12.58
CA ASN A 264 -10.19 -6.76 -13.15
C ASN A 264 -10.84 -5.57 -13.86
N GLY A 265 -12.13 -5.70 -14.23
CA GLY A 265 -12.76 -4.75 -15.14
C GLY A 265 -12.13 -4.83 -16.54
N ASP A 266 -12.24 -3.76 -17.30
CA ASP A 266 -11.44 -3.57 -18.49
C ASP A 266 -9.98 -3.43 -18.09
N CYS A 267 -9.11 -4.15 -18.80
CA CYS A 267 -7.72 -4.28 -18.37
C CYS A 267 -6.78 -4.64 -19.54
N VAL A 268 -5.50 -4.32 -19.36
CA VAL A 268 -4.41 -4.58 -20.31
C VAL A 268 -3.25 -5.26 -19.59
N GLU A 269 -2.65 -6.26 -20.21
CA GLU A 269 -1.38 -6.85 -19.81
C GLU A 269 -0.37 -6.69 -20.95
N ILE A 270 0.84 -6.26 -20.62
CA ILE A 270 1.92 -6.05 -21.57
C ILE A 270 3.16 -6.79 -21.08
N GLU A 271 3.77 -7.61 -21.93
CA GLU A 271 5.08 -8.20 -21.69
C GLU A 271 6.19 -7.33 -22.23
N HIS A 272 7.26 -7.18 -21.45
CA HIS A 272 8.42 -6.36 -21.74
C HIS A 272 9.69 -7.22 -21.70
N PRO A 273 10.01 -7.99 -22.79
CA PRO A 273 11.13 -8.94 -22.78
C PRO A 273 12.48 -8.29 -22.47
N GLN A 274 12.69 -7.04 -22.90
CA GLN A 274 13.95 -6.33 -22.68
C GLN A 274 14.19 -6.00 -21.20
N THR A 275 13.12 -5.81 -20.42
CA THR A 275 13.20 -5.54 -18.99
C THR A 275 12.97 -6.78 -18.12
N GLY A 276 12.51 -7.89 -18.71
CA GLY A 276 12.20 -9.14 -18.02
C GLY A 276 10.97 -9.06 -17.10
N VAL A 277 10.06 -8.14 -17.39
CA VAL A 277 8.84 -7.93 -16.60
C VAL A 277 7.60 -7.88 -17.49
N LYS A 278 6.44 -8.00 -16.86
CA LYS A 278 5.16 -7.63 -17.44
C LYS A 278 4.45 -6.63 -16.55
N THR A 279 3.62 -5.80 -17.15
CA THR A 279 2.80 -4.81 -16.46
C THR A 279 1.31 -5.08 -16.68
N LEU A 280 0.51 -4.81 -15.64
CA LEU A 280 -0.93 -4.94 -15.66
C LEU A 280 -1.56 -3.58 -15.33
N TYR A 281 -2.58 -3.24 -16.09
CA TYR A 281 -3.37 -2.02 -15.95
C TYR A 281 -4.84 -2.42 -15.81
N LEU A 282 -5.44 -2.22 -14.64
CA LEU A 282 -6.78 -2.73 -14.32
C LEU A 282 -7.76 -1.59 -14.00
N HIS A 283 -9.04 -1.92 -13.97
CA HIS A 283 -10.17 -1.06 -13.65
C HIS A 283 -10.37 0.08 -14.65
N LEU A 284 -9.97 -0.15 -15.91
CA LEU A 284 -10.02 0.84 -16.98
C LEU A 284 -11.46 1.16 -17.40
N SER A 285 -11.68 2.34 -17.97
CA SER A 285 -12.95 2.71 -18.62
C SER A 285 -12.92 2.44 -20.11
N LYS A 286 -11.72 2.41 -20.71
CA LYS A 286 -11.53 2.20 -22.14
C LYS A 286 -10.17 1.61 -22.44
N VAL A 287 -10.12 0.60 -23.30
CA VAL A 287 -8.89 0.00 -23.80
C VAL A 287 -8.70 0.45 -25.27
N LEU A 288 -7.52 0.95 -25.61
CA LEU A 288 -7.17 1.51 -26.93
C LEU A 288 -6.30 0.60 -27.77
N VAL A 289 -5.90 -0.56 -27.23
CA VAL A 289 -4.99 -1.53 -27.88
C VAL A 289 -5.62 -2.91 -27.92
N LYS A 290 -5.07 -3.82 -28.72
CA LYS A 290 -5.52 -5.21 -28.84
C LYS A 290 -4.38 -6.17 -28.49
N ALA A 291 -4.70 -7.40 -28.11
CA ALA A 291 -3.70 -8.45 -27.95
C ALA A 291 -2.89 -8.63 -29.26
N GLY A 292 -1.58 -8.82 -29.12
CA GLY A 292 -0.62 -8.87 -30.23
C GLY A 292 -0.11 -7.49 -30.70
N THR A 293 -0.62 -6.36 -30.16
CA THR A 293 -0.13 -5.02 -30.53
C THR A 293 1.23 -4.75 -29.89
N GLU A 294 2.20 -4.32 -30.67
CA GLU A 294 3.46 -3.76 -30.23
C GLU A 294 3.23 -2.32 -29.75
N VAL A 295 3.67 -1.99 -28.55
CA VAL A 295 3.56 -0.64 -27.97
C VAL A 295 4.92 -0.07 -27.62
N LYS A 296 5.06 1.23 -27.73
CA LYS A 296 6.25 1.98 -27.31
C LYS A 296 6.08 2.47 -25.87
N GLN A 297 7.20 2.65 -25.17
CA GLN A 297 7.21 3.33 -23.88
C GLN A 297 6.56 4.71 -23.99
N GLY A 298 5.68 5.05 -23.05
CA GLY A 298 4.94 6.30 -23.03
C GLY A 298 3.80 6.41 -24.06
N GLN A 299 3.50 5.33 -24.81
CA GLN A 299 2.33 5.28 -25.69
C GLN A 299 1.05 5.16 -24.86
N GLN A 300 0.02 5.97 -25.18
CA GLN A 300 -1.29 5.81 -24.56
C GLN A 300 -1.92 4.50 -25.00
N ILE A 301 -2.37 3.69 -24.02
CA ILE A 301 -2.94 2.35 -24.21
C ILE A 301 -4.36 2.21 -23.72
N ALA A 302 -4.80 3.12 -22.82
CA ALA A 302 -6.10 3.04 -22.18
C ALA A 302 -6.49 4.37 -21.53
N GLU A 303 -7.66 4.36 -20.87
CA GLU A 303 -8.15 5.41 -19.98
C GLU A 303 -8.54 4.79 -18.63
N SER A 304 -8.20 5.46 -17.51
CA SER A 304 -8.53 5.02 -16.16
C SER A 304 -10.05 4.97 -15.94
N GLY A 305 -10.51 4.14 -15.03
CA GLY A 305 -11.93 3.94 -14.82
C GLY A 305 -12.30 3.49 -13.40
N ASN A 306 -13.42 2.77 -13.33
CA ASN A 306 -13.96 2.20 -12.09
C ASN A 306 -14.68 0.86 -12.39
N THR A 307 -14.17 0.08 -13.35
CA THR A 307 -14.78 -1.18 -13.78
C THR A 307 -14.27 -2.38 -12.97
N GLY A 308 -15.03 -3.49 -12.96
CA GLY A 308 -14.68 -4.67 -12.18
C GLY A 308 -14.91 -4.50 -10.68
N ARG A 309 -14.06 -5.13 -9.86
CA ARG A 309 -14.12 -5.01 -8.39
C ARG A 309 -13.35 -3.77 -7.92
N SER A 310 -13.97 -2.63 -8.07
CA SER A 310 -13.44 -1.33 -7.66
C SER A 310 -14.47 -0.54 -6.84
N PHE A 311 -14.02 0.21 -5.84
CA PHE A 311 -14.88 1.02 -4.96
C PHE A 311 -14.91 2.51 -5.33
N ALA A 312 -13.89 2.98 -6.06
CA ALA A 312 -13.77 4.37 -6.49
C ALA A 312 -12.88 4.47 -7.72
N PRO A 313 -13.01 5.50 -8.57
CA PRO A 313 -12.18 5.67 -9.75
C PRO A 313 -10.68 5.68 -9.44
N HIS A 314 -9.92 4.77 -10.09
CA HIS A 314 -8.47 4.66 -9.97
C HIS A 314 -7.88 3.80 -11.09
N LEU A 315 -6.57 3.92 -11.31
CA LEU A 315 -5.78 2.93 -12.02
C LEU A 315 -5.12 1.99 -11.00
N HIS A 316 -5.39 0.70 -11.09
CA HIS A 316 -4.58 -0.32 -10.43
C HIS A 316 -3.45 -0.76 -11.36
N TYR A 317 -2.20 -0.60 -10.92
CA TYR A 317 -1.00 -0.88 -11.69
C TYR A 317 -0.11 -1.91 -11.01
N GLU A 318 0.26 -2.98 -11.74
CA GLU A 318 1.17 -4.01 -11.24
C GLU A 318 2.40 -4.16 -12.13
N ILE A 319 3.52 -4.55 -11.51
CA ILE A 319 4.72 -5.05 -12.19
C ILE A 319 4.97 -6.47 -11.70
N GLN A 320 5.13 -7.40 -12.63
CA GLN A 320 5.40 -8.81 -12.33
C GLN A 320 6.61 -9.29 -13.12
N GLY A 321 7.48 -10.10 -12.51
CA GLY A 321 8.57 -10.76 -13.23
C GLY A 321 8.02 -11.77 -14.24
N LEU A 322 8.57 -11.82 -15.46
CA LEU A 322 8.15 -12.77 -16.51
C LEU A 322 8.33 -14.21 -16.06
N GLU A 323 9.50 -14.55 -15.51
CA GLU A 323 9.82 -15.92 -15.07
C GLU A 323 9.13 -16.28 -13.77
N THR A 324 9.14 -15.39 -12.80
CA THR A 324 8.67 -15.68 -11.44
C THR A 324 7.18 -15.49 -11.28
N LYS A 325 6.53 -14.73 -12.16
CA LYS A 325 5.11 -14.31 -12.07
C LYS A 325 4.75 -13.68 -10.72
N LYS A 326 5.75 -13.22 -9.96
CA LYS A 326 5.55 -12.56 -8.67
C LYS A 326 5.40 -11.07 -8.88
N ALA A 327 4.47 -10.46 -8.16
CA ALA A 327 4.35 -9.00 -8.12
C ALA A 327 5.64 -8.40 -7.57
N ILE A 328 6.13 -7.35 -8.21
CA ILE A 328 7.28 -6.58 -7.74
C ILE A 328 6.75 -5.50 -6.80
N HIS A 329 7.32 -5.44 -5.63
CA HIS A 329 6.91 -4.48 -4.61
C HIS A 329 7.24 -3.06 -5.07
N SER A 330 6.24 -2.22 -5.14
CA SER A 330 6.27 -0.78 -5.39
C SER A 330 7.09 -0.33 -6.62
N PRO A 331 6.47 0.32 -7.61
CA PRO A 331 7.18 0.89 -8.75
C PRO A 331 8.21 1.94 -8.32
N PHE A 332 7.98 2.61 -7.18
CA PHE A 332 8.85 3.65 -6.63
C PHE A 332 10.15 3.12 -6.00
N LYS A 333 10.24 1.82 -5.73
CA LYS A 333 11.43 1.15 -5.15
C LYS A 333 12.02 0.11 -6.10
N SER A 334 11.46 -0.05 -7.28
CA SER A 334 11.94 -1.00 -8.28
C SER A 334 13.09 -0.38 -9.09
N LYS A 335 14.03 -1.24 -9.53
CA LYS A 335 15.12 -0.84 -10.43
C LYS A 335 14.67 -0.50 -11.85
N TYR A 336 13.40 -0.71 -12.17
CA TYR A 336 12.87 -0.58 -13.52
C TYR A 336 12.35 0.81 -13.83
N HIS A 337 11.91 1.56 -12.79
CA HIS A 337 11.38 2.90 -12.93
C HIS A 337 12.40 3.94 -12.51
N GLN A 338 12.50 5.01 -13.28
CA GLN A 338 13.17 6.23 -12.87
C GLN A 338 12.17 7.07 -12.08
N VAL A 339 12.59 7.54 -10.91
CA VAL A 339 11.74 8.32 -10.01
C VAL A 339 12.42 9.61 -9.61
N TYR A 340 11.61 10.64 -9.38
CA TYR A 340 12.05 11.95 -8.92
C TYR A 340 11.15 12.48 -7.82
N TYR A 341 11.61 13.47 -7.08
CA TYR A 341 10.82 14.22 -6.12
C TYR A 341 10.53 15.62 -6.68
N ARG A 342 9.26 15.98 -6.77
CA ARG A 342 8.85 17.30 -7.23
C ARG A 342 9.05 18.31 -6.11
N ASN A 343 9.56 19.49 -6.47
CA ASN A 343 9.65 20.64 -5.57
C ASN A 343 8.49 21.60 -5.82
N ILE A 344 8.15 22.41 -4.80
CA ILE A 344 7.27 23.55 -4.98
C ILE A 344 7.91 24.49 -6.02
N PRO A 345 7.15 24.90 -7.05
CA PRO A 345 7.64 25.89 -8.01
C PRO A 345 8.07 27.20 -7.33
N GLY A 346 9.11 27.86 -7.83
CA GLY A 346 9.63 29.09 -7.24
C GLY A 346 8.57 30.16 -7.01
N ASP A 347 7.67 30.35 -8.00
CA ASP A 347 6.59 31.34 -7.93
C ASP A 347 5.50 31.00 -6.89
N ASP A 348 5.40 29.74 -6.48
CA ASP A 348 4.46 29.29 -5.43
C ASP A 348 5.09 29.23 -4.05
N LYS A 349 6.41 29.42 -3.91
CA LYS A 349 7.14 29.20 -2.67
C LYS A 349 6.63 30.07 -1.52
N ALA A 350 6.42 31.37 -1.75
CA ALA A 350 5.93 32.29 -0.74
C ALA A 350 4.51 31.93 -0.27
N ASP A 351 3.63 31.49 -1.18
CA ASP A 351 2.29 31.05 -0.86
C ASP A 351 2.28 29.73 -0.10
N TYR A 352 3.17 28.81 -0.47
CA TYR A 352 3.40 27.58 0.28
C TYR A 352 3.83 27.87 1.73
N GLU A 353 4.86 28.70 1.94
CA GLU A 353 5.37 29.06 3.26
C GLU A 353 4.28 29.71 4.12
N LYS A 354 3.48 30.61 3.54
CA LYS A 354 2.32 31.21 4.21
C LYS A 354 1.28 30.15 4.61
N THR A 355 1.01 29.19 3.73
CA THR A 355 0.07 28.10 4.00
C THR A 355 0.58 27.18 5.12
N VAL A 356 1.86 26.84 5.12
CA VAL A 356 2.49 26.08 6.20
C VAL A 356 2.41 26.79 7.53
N GLY A 357 2.75 28.10 7.57
CA GLY A 357 2.67 28.93 8.77
C GLY A 357 1.23 29.00 9.34
N LEU A 358 0.23 29.02 8.47
CA LEU A 358 -1.18 28.95 8.89
C LEU A 358 -1.49 27.59 9.55
N TYR A 359 -1.09 26.50 8.95
CA TYR A 359 -1.31 25.16 9.53
C TYR A 359 -0.56 24.97 10.85
N ASP A 360 0.65 25.52 10.97
CA ASP A 360 1.41 25.53 12.24
C ASP A 360 0.66 26.27 13.34
N SER A 361 0.13 27.47 13.03
CA SER A 361 -0.63 28.24 13.99
C SER A 361 -1.91 27.54 14.45
N LEU A 362 -2.55 26.79 13.54
CA LEU A 362 -3.72 25.97 13.86
C LEU A 362 -3.34 24.79 14.75
N LEU A 363 -2.26 24.08 14.42
CA LEU A 363 -1.79 22.95 15.22
C LEU A 363 -1.32 23.37 16.61
N GLN A 364 -0.81 24.59 16.81
CA GLN A 364 -0.40 25.12 18.14
C GLN A 364 -1.59 25.42 19.03
N LYS A 365 -2.74 25.81 18.47
CA LYS A 365 -3.95 26.14 19.20
C LYS A 365 -4.76 24.94 19.68
N SER A 366 -4.41 23.74 19.21
CA SER A 366 -5.14 22.48 19.46
C SER A 366 -4.69 21.71 20.72
#